data_dc371e5e7a79d3034135c915ec0731c5
#
_entry.id   dc371e5e7a79d3034135c915ec0731c5
#
_cell.length_a   1.000
_cell.length_b   1.000
_cell.length_c   1.000
_cell.angle_alpha   90.00
_cell.angle_beta   90.00
_cell.angle_gamma   90.00
#
_symmetry.space_group_name_H-M   'P 1'
#
loop_
_entity.id
_entity.type
_entity.pdbx_description
1 polymer ?
#
loop_
_entity_poly.entity_id
_entity_poly.type
_entity_poly.pdbx_seq_one_letter_code
_entity_poly.pdbx_strand_id
1 'polypeptide(L)'
;MSALAPTLQAFFTDRLIRQRKASPHTIAAYRDTMRLLLSFATARLGKQPSKLEIDDLDAPLIGAFLEHLEHDRGNSVRTRNTRLAAIRSLFRYAAFRHPENAAVIERVLSIPPKRFERNLVTFLSEKELDAFLDAPDRGTWTGRRDHAMLLLAAQTGLRVSELTGLRCADLHLASGAHVSCLGKGRKRRITPLTTGTVAVLRAWLAERGVNATEPLFPTRAGRVLSRDAVERRLSK
;
A
#
# COMPACT_ATOMS: atom_id res chain seq x y z
N MET A 1 -18.81 30.86 -8.81
CA MET A 1 -17.81 29.97 -9.46
C MET A 1 -16.87 29.41 -8.40
N SER A 2 -16.90 28.10 -8.19
CA SER A 2 -16.20 27.46 -7.07
C SER A 2 -14.89 26.88 -7.55
N ALA A 3 -13.77 27.61 -7.32
CA ALA A 3 -12.44 27.19 -7.74
C ALA A 3 -12.03 25.84 -7.12
N LEU A 4 -11.62 24.88 -7.95
CA LEU A 4 -11.22 23.54 -7.52
C LEU A 4 -9.91 23.56 -6.72
N ALA A 5 -8.93 24.39 -7.11
CA ALA A 5 -7.60 24.38 -6.53
C ALA A 5 -7.57 24.63 -5.01
N PRO A 6 -8.24 25.65 -4.44
CA PRO A 6 -8.29 25.83 -2.99
C PRO A 6 -8.97 24.68 -2.26
N THR A 7 -10.04 24.12 -2.85
CA THR A 7 -10.76 22.97 -2.27
C THR A 7 -9.88 21.73 -2.24
N LEU A 8 -9.12 21.46 -3.31
CA LEU A 8 -8.20 20.36 -3.39
C LEU A 8 -7.05 20.51 -2.38
N GLN A 9 -6.48 21.71 -2.25
CA GLN A 9 -5.45 21.98 -1.26
C GLN A 9 -5.96 21.71 0.16
N ALA A 10 -7.11 22.26 0.52
CA ALA A 10 -7.72 22.08 1.83
C ALA A 10 -8.12 20.61 2.09
N PHE A 11 -8.53 19.87 1.05
CA PHE A 11 -8.78 18.43 1.17
C PHE A 11 -7.52 17.67 1.61
N PHE A 12 -6.37 17.96 1.03
CA PHE A 12 -5.12 17.32 1.44
C PHE A 12 -4.64 17.77 2.81
N THR A 13 -4.61 19.09 3.08
CA THR A 13 -4.04 19.64 4.31
C THR A 13 -4.96 19.43 5.51
N ASP A 14 -6.23 19.78 5.39
CA ASP A 14 -7.15 19.77 6.52
C ASP A 14 -7.81 18.39 6.69
N ARG A 15 -8.39 17.85 5.59
CA ARG A 15 -9.14 16.60 5.69
C ARG A 15 -8.24 15.38 5.86
N LEU A 16 -7.26 15.19 4.96
CA LEU A 16 -6.44 13.98 4.97
C LEU A 16 -5.36 14.02 6.04
N ILE A 17 -4.61 15.11 6.14
CA ILE A 17 -3.48 15.21 7.06
C ILE A 17 -3.96 15.50 8.48
N ARG A 18 -4.64 16.63 8.71
CA ARG A 18 -5.00 17.07 10.06
C ARG A 18 -6.11 16.22 10.68
N GLN A 19 -7.24 16.08 10.01
CA GLN A 19 -8.44 15.43 10.60
C GLN A 19 -8.34 13.91 10.57
N ARG A 20 -8.01 13.30 9.41
CA ARG A 20 -8.00 11.84 9.25
C ARG A 20 -6.68 11.19 9.62
N LYS A 21 -5.59 11.96 9.75
CA LYS A 21 -4.22 11.44 9.97
C LYS A 21 -3.93 10.27 9.02
N ALA A 22 -4.31 10.46 7.74
CA ALA A 22 -4.17 9.43 6.71
C ALA A 22 -2.71 9.00 6.57
N SER A 23 -2.50 7.72 6.22
CA SER A 23 -1.14 7.23 6.02
C SER A 23 -0.46 7.90 4.83
N PRO A 24 0.89 8.04 4.83
CA PRO A 24 1.63 8.58 3.68
C PRO A 24 1.28 7.87 2.36
N HIS A 25 1.08 6.55 2.40
CA HIS A 25 0.65 5.78 1.23
C HIS A 25 -0.74 6.17 0.71
N THR A 26 -1.69 6.41 1.61
CA THR A 26 -3.04 6.88 1.24
C THR A 26 -2.96 8.26 0.60
N ILE A 27 -2.18 9.17 1.19
CA ILE A 27 -2.00 10.53 0.67
C ILE A 27 -1.34 10.47 -0.72
N ALA A 28 -0.30 9.65 -0.90
CA ALA A 28 0.37 9.48 -2.18
C ALA A 28 -0.57 8.93 -3.26
N ALA A 29 -1.35 7.88 -2.94
CA ALA A 29 -2.33 7.29 -3.88
C ALA A 29 -3.42 8.28 -4.28
N TYR A 30 -3.91 9.09 -3.34
CA TYR A 30 -4.90 10.12 -3.64
C TYR A 30 -4.31 11.24 -4.47
N ARG A 31 -3.09 11.70 -4.15
CA ARG A 31 -2.37 12.71 -4.94
C ARG A 31 -2.15 12.25 -6.38
N ASP A 32 -1.73 11.00 -6.57
CA ASP A 32 -1.55 10.42 -7.91
C ASP A 32 -2.87 10.38 -8.69
N THR A 33 -3.97 9.99 -8.03
CA THR A 33 -5.30 10.01 -8.63
C THR A 33 -5.71 11.41 -9.06
N MET A 34 -5.54 12.41 -8.20
CA MET A 34 -5.91 13.79 -8.53
C MET A 34 -5.04 14.35 -9.64
N ARG A 35 -3.73 14.07 -9.63
CA ARG A 35 -2.82 14.48 -10.72
C ARG A 35 -3.28 13.94 -12.07
N LEU A 36 -3.63 12.65 -12.13
CA LEU A 36 -4.12 12.03 -13.38
C LEU A 36 -5.47 12.61 -13.83
N LEU A 37 -6.40 12.81 -12.89
CA LEU A 37 -7.70 13.42 -13.20
C LEU A 37 -7.55 14.84 -13.73
N LEU A 38 -6.73 15.67 -13.07
CA LEU A 38 -6.51 17.05 -13.53
C LEU A 38 -5.84 17.10 -14.92
N SER A 39 -4.86 16.22 -15.17
CA SER A 39 -4.24 16.12 -16.50
C SER A 39 -5.25 15.72 -17.57
N PHE A 40 -6.12 14.76 -17.29
CA PHE A 40 -7.18 14.34 -18.20
C PHE A 40 -8.20 15.44 -18.45
N ALA A 41 -8.68 16.11 -17.40
CA ALA A 41 -9.63 17.22 -17.50
C ALA A 41 -9.05 18.40 -18.30
N THR A 42 -7.80 18.76 -18.03
CA THR A 42 -7.08 19.81 -18.77
C THR A 42 -7.01 19.50 -20.27
N ALA A 43 -6.62 18.28 -20.63
CA ALA A 43 -6.53 17.86 -22.03
C ALA A 43 -7.91 17.87 -22.72
N ARG A 44 -8.96 17.47 -22.02
CA ARG A 44 -10.31 17.33 -22.60
C ARG A 44 -11.07 18.65 -22.70
N LEU A 45 -10.85 19.57 -21.74
CA LEU A 45 -11.57 20.84 -21.66
C LEU A 45 -10.78 22.03 -22.21
N GLY A 46 -9.49 21.86 -22.49
CA GLY A 46 -8.61 22.98 -22.91
C GLY A 46 -8.38 24.02 -21.80
N LYS A 47 -8.74 23.71 -20.54
CA LYS A 47 -8.59 24.62 -19.40
C LYS A 47 -7.32 24.30 -18.62
N GLN A 48 -6.61 25.35 -18.17
CA GLN A 48 -5.48 25.16 -17.25
C GLN A 48 -5.96 24.58 -15.89
N PRO A 49 -5.17 23.76 -15.20
CA PRO A 49 -5.54 23.16 -13.90
C PRO A 49 -5.96 24.20 -12.85
N SER A 50 -5.35 25.39 -12.87
CA SER A 50 -5.66 26.49 -11.95
C SER A 50 -7.01 27.16 -12.21
N LYS A 51 -7.57 26.97 -13.41
CA LYS A 51 -8.86 27.54 -13.86
C LYS A 51 -9.99 26.50 -13.81
N LEU A 52 -9.70 25.27 -13.39
CA LEU A 52 -10.74 24.26 -13.24
C LEU A 52 -11.62 24.58 -12.05
N GLU A 53 -12.90 24.38 -12.23
CA GLU A 53 -13.95 24.51 -11.23
C GLU A 53 -14.53 23.16 -10.84
N ILE A 54 -15.30 23.10 -9.75
CA ILE A 54 -15.96 21.87 -9.31
C ILE A 54 -16.92 21.36 -10.38
N ASP A 55 -17.64 22.25 -11.05
CA ASP A 55 -18.60 21.93 -12.11
C ASP A 55 -17.94 21.32 -13.37
N ASP A 56 -16.66 21.64 -13.62
CA ASP A 56 -15.91 21.04 -14.72
C ASP A 56 -15.65 19.55 -14.52
N LEU A 57 -15.66 19.08 -13.27
CA LEU A 57 -15.46 17.68 -12.90
C LEU A 57 -16.80 16.95 -12.70
N ASP A 58 -17.70 17.06 -13.64
CA ASP A 58 -19.01 16.45 -13.61
C ASP A 58 -18.98 14.91 -13.77
N ALA A 59 -20.14 14.27 -13.62
CA ALA A 59 -20.24 12.81 -13.72
C ALA A 59 -19.87 12.26 -15.11
N PRO A 60 -20.24 12.90 -16.24
CA PRO A 60 -19.75 12.51 -17.58
C PRO A 60 -18.23 12.56 -17.70
N LEU A 61 -17.57 13.64 -17.28
CA LEU A 61 -16.12 13.75 -17.34
C LEU A 61 -15.42 12.71 -16.43
N ILE A 62 -15.92 12.49 -15.21
CA ILE A 62 -15.39 11.45 -14.32
C ILE A 62 -15.61 10.07 -14.93
N GLY A 63 -16.76 9.80 -15.55
CA GLY A 63 -17.03 8.56 -16.29
C GLY A 63 -15.99 8.32 -17.37
N ALA A 64 -15.78 9.29 -18.26
CA ALA A 64 -14.79 9.24 -19.33
C ALA A 64 -13.35 9.06 -18.80
N PHE A 65 -13.00 9.70 -17.68
CA PHE A 65 -11.70 9.49 -17.03
C PHE A 65 -11.53 8.04 -16.55
N LEU A 66 -12.57 7.46 -15.95
CA LEU A 66 -12.53 6.08 -15.47
C LEU A 66 -12.42 5.08 -16.63
N GLU A 67 -13.03 5.33 -17.77
CA GLU A 67 -12.88 4.56 -19.02
C GLU A 67 -11.47 4.69 -19.59
N HIS A 68 -10.93 5.91 -19.68
CA HIS A 68 -9.55 6.16 -20.05
C HIS A 68 -8.56 5.37 -19.19
N LEU A 69 -8.78 5.28 -17.88
CA LEU A 69 -7.93 4.48 -17.00
C LEU A 69 -7.92 2.99 -17.36
N GLU A 70 -9.05 2.44 -17.77
CA GLU A 70 -9.16 1.01 -18.11
C GLU A 70 -8.64 0.74 -19.51
N HIS A 71 -9.13 1.47 -20.53
CA HIS A 71 -8.85 1.17 -21.93
C HIS A 71 -7.49 1.69 -22.39
N ASP A 72 -7.18 2.97 -22.11
CA ASP A 72 -5.97 3.60 -22.63
C ASP A 72 -4.75 3.34 -21.75
N ARG A 73 -4.97 3.18 -20.44
CA ARG A 73 -3.89 2.96 -19.46
C ARG A 73 -3.79 1.52 -18.95
N GLY A 74 -4.65 0.61 -19.39
CA GLY A 74 -4.64 -0.79 -19.01
C GLY A 74 -4.82 -1.06 -17.51
N ASN A 75 -5.48 -0.16 -16.78
CA ASN A 75 -5.69 -0.35 -15.35
C ASN A 75 -6.73 -1.44 -15.08
N SER A 76 -6.48 -2.27 -14.08
CA SER A 76 -7.48 -3.24 -13.61
C SER A 76 -8.71 -2.52 -13.02
N VAL A 77 -9.87 -3.19 -13.05
CA VAL A 77 -11.11 -2.73 -12.42
C VAL A 77 -10.90 -2.38 -10.94
N ARG A 78 -10.06 -3.14 -10.22
CA ARG A 78 -9.71 -2.84 -8.83
C ARG A 78 -9.00 -1.48 -8.70
N THR A 79 -8.03 -1.19 -9.58
CA THR A 79 -7.30 0.09 -9.60
C THR A 79 -8.24 1.24 -9.95
N ARG A 80 -9.09 1.07 -10.98
CA ARG A 80 -10.13 2.02 -11.37
C ARG A 80 -11.05 2.34 -10.17
N ASN A 81 -11.55 1.35 -9.46
CA ASN A 81 -12.43 1.53 -8.31
C ASN A 81 -11.72 2.21 -7.13
N THR A 82 -10.44 1.93 -6.92
CA THR A 82 -9.62 2.62 -5.90
C THR A 82 -9.49 4.11 -6.22
N ARG A 83 -9.31 4.47 -7.48
CA ARG A 83 -9.25 5.87 -7.92
C ARG A 83 -10.63 6.55 -7.82
N LEU A 84 -11.71 5.86 -8.17
CA LEU A 84 -13.07 6.37 -7.93
C LEU A 84 -13.32 6.66 -6.44
N ALA A 85 -12.85 5.78 -5.55
CA ALA A 85 -12.99 6.01 -4.10
C ALA A 85 -12.24 7.28 -3.62
N ALA A 86 -11.07 7.58 -4.21
CA ALA A 86 -10.33 8.82 -3.93
C ALA A 86 -11.10 10.05 -4.42
N ILE A 87 -11.65 10.01 -5.65
CA ILE A 87 -12.49 11.06 -6.23
C ILE A 87 -13.72 11.30 -5.34
N ARG A 88 -14.45 10.24 -5.01
CA ARG A 88 -15.63 10.35 -4.12
C ARG A 88 -15.27 10.92 -2.74
N SER A 89 -14.08 10.65 -2.23
CA SER A 89 -13.62 11.23 -0.96
C SER A 89 -13.43 12.75 -1.06
N LEU A 90 -12.90 13.25 -2.18
CA LEU A 90 -12.81 14.69 -2.47
C LEU A 90 -14.20 15.31 -2.58
N PHE A 91 -15.10 14.72 -3.38
CA PHE A 91 -16.44 15.25 -3.58
C PHE A 91 -17.30 15.26 -2.30
N ARG A 92 -17.17 14.24 -1.44
CA ARG A 92 -17.79 14.28 -0.09
C ARG A 92 -17.25 15.41 0.78
N TYR A 93 -15.99 15.77 0.62
CA TYR A 93 -15.42 16.91 1.32
C TYR A 93 -15.92 18.25 0.72
N ALA A 94 -15.98 18.32 -0.61
CA ALA A 94 -16.50 19.48 -1.34
C ALA A 94 -17.97 19.77 -1.01
N ALA A 95 -18.80 18.75 -0.81
CA ALA A 95 -20.22 18.88 -0.49
C ALA A 95 -20.52 19.80 0.72
N PHE A 96 -19.64 19.78 1.73
CA PHE A 96 -19.79 20.64 2.92
C PHE A 96 -19.34 22.08 2.69
N ARG A 97 -18.57 22.34 1.64
CA ARG A 97 -17.96 23.66 1.36
C ARG A 97 -18.63 24.39 0.22
N HIS A 98 -19.26 23.63 -0.66
CA HIS A 98 -19.83 24.13 -1.91
C HIS A 98 -21.26 23.61 -2.10
N PRO A 99 -22.21 24.04 -1.23
CA PRO A 99 -23.60 23.64 -1.36
C PRO A 99 -24.22 24.08 -2.68
N GLU A 100 -23.69 25.15 -3.30
CA GLU A 100 -24.09 25.61 -4.63
C GLU A 100 -23.83 24.61 -5.76
N ASN A 101 -22.87 23.69 -5.58
CA ASN A 101 -22.55 22.62 -6.54
C ASN A 101 -23.18 21.25 -6.17
N ALA A 102 -24.17 21.23 -5.25
CA ALA A 102 -24.75 20.00 -4.69
C ALA A 102 -25.20 19.01 -5.78
N ALA A 103 -25.86 19.49 -6.84
CA ALA A 103 -26.37 18.63 -7.92
C ALA A 103 -25.24 17.91 -8.70
N VAL A 104 -24.13 18.60 -8.98
CA VAL A 104 -22.96 17.99 -9.66
C VAL A 104 -22.28 17.00 -8.74
N ILE A 105 -22.07 17.38 -7.48
CA ILE A 105 -21.45 16.54 -6.44
C ILE A 105 -22.25 15.25 -6.26
N GLU A 106 -23.56 15.32 -6.15
CA GLU A 106 -24.43 14.15 -5.98
C GLU A 106 -24.31 13.18 -7.16
N ARG A 107 -24.35 13.68 -8.39
CA ARG A 107 -24.18 12.86 -9.60
C ARG A 107 -22.82 12.15 -9.62
N VAL A 108 -21.74 12.81 -9.25
CA VAL A 108 -20.40 12.17 -9.14
C VAL A 108 -20.38 11.12 -8.03
N LEU A 109 -20.98 11.40 -6.87
CA LEU A 109 -21.06 10.44 -5.78
C LEU A 109 -21.92 9.21 -6.12
N SER A 110 -22.86 9.34 -7.05
CA SER A 110 -23.73 8.25 -7.52
C SER A 110 -23.05 7.30 -8.52
N ILE A 111 -21.88 7.65 -9.11
CA ILE A 111 -21.16 6.77 -10.04
C ILE A 111 -20.83 5.44 -9.34
N PRO A 112 -21.34 4.27 -9.77
CA PRO A 112 -21.11 3.01 -9.07
C PRO A 112 -19.70 2.47 -9.29
N PRO A 113 -19.13 1.73 -8.33
CA PRO A 113 -17.94 0.93 -8.59
C PRO A 113 -18.30 -0.23 -9.50
N LYS A 114 -17.41 -0.63 -10.43
CA LYS A 114 -17.57 -1.84 -11.23
C LYS A 114 -17.40 -3.08 -10.36
N ARG A 115 -18.22 -4.10 -10.59
CA ARG A 115 -18.02 -5.43 -10.01
C ARG A 115 -16.78 -6.07 -10.64
N PHE A 116 -16.04 -6.82 -9.87
CA PHE A 116 -14.92 -7.63 -10.35
C PHE A 116 -14.83 -8.92 -9.55
N GLU A 117 -14.43 -9.96 -10.22
CA GLU A 117 -14.21 -11.25 -9.58
C GLU A 117 -12.97 -11.19 -8.69
N ARG A 118 -13.08 -11.80 -7.52
CA ARG A 118 -11.94 -12.04 -6.65
C ARG A 118 -11.43 -13.44 -6.94
N ASN A 119 -10.26 -13.53 -7.52
CA ASN A 119 -9.62 -14.83 -7.65
C ASN A 119 -9.45 -15.44 -6.24
N LEU A 120 -9.82 -16.69 -6.11
CA LEU A 120 -9.53 -17.47 -4.91
C LEU A 120 -8.00 -17.52 -4.76
N VAL A 121 -7.54 -17.23 -3.56
CA VAL A 121 -6.13 -17.41 -3.23
C VAL A 121 -5.90 -18.90 -3.07
N THR A 122 -5.03 -19.47 -3.89
CA THR A 122 -4.59 -20.86 -3.77
C THR A 122 -3.70 -20.97 -2.53
N PHE A 123 -3.97 -21.94 -1.68
CA PHE A 123 -3.13 -22.24 -0.52
C PHE A 123 -2.02 -23.19 -0.96
N LEU A 124 -0.82 -22.98 -0.40
CA LEU A 124 0.26 -23.96 -0.55
C LEU A 124 -0.03 -25.18 0.33
N SER A 125 0.15 -26.37 -0.20
CA SER A 125 0.22 -27.60 0.61
C SER A 125 1.48 -27.57 1.49
N GLU A 126 1.53 -28.43 2.52
CA GLU A 126 2.74 -28.54 3.37
C GLU A 126 4.00 -28.82 2.53
N LYS A 127 3.91 -29.74 1.58
CA LYS A 127 5.04 -30.09 0.70
C LYS A 127 5.51 -28.91 -0.17
N GLU A 128 4.57 -28.12 -0.69
CA GLU A 128 4.89 -26.93 -1.46
C GLU A 128 5.49 -25.84 -0.58
N LEU A 129 5.00 -25.70 0.65
CA LEU A 129 5.56 -24.76 1.63
C LEU A 129 6.98 -25.16 2.01
N ASP A 130 7.24 -26.44 2.30
CA ASP A 130 8.57 -26.92 2.64
C ASP A 130 9.55 -26.72 1.48
N ALA A 131 9.15 -27.07 0.26
CA ALA A 131 9.96 -26.84 -0.93
C ALA A 131 10.26 -25.35 -1.15
N PHE A 132 9.28 -24.48 -0.89
CA PHE A 132 9.43 -23.04 -0.97
C PHE A 132 10.41 -22.49 0.08
N LEU A 133 10.36 -23.00 1.29
CA LEU A 133 11.27 -22.61 2.38
C LEU A 133 12.70 -23.13 2.14
N ASP A 134 12.86 -24.24 1.45
CA ASP A 134 14.15 -24.84 1.13
C ASP A 134 14.80 -24.28 -0.16
N ALA A 135 14.03 -23.57 -0.98
CA ALA A 135 14.52 -22.99 -2.24
C ALA A 135 15.71 -22.02 -2.09
N PRO A 136 15.84 -21.19 -1.03
CA PRO A 136 17.01 -20.33 -0.88
C PRO A 136 18.30 -21.14 -0.64
N ASP A 137 19.34 -20.87 -1.44
CA ASP A 137 20.67 -21.47 -1.28
C ASP A 137 21.31 -21.05 0.06
N ARG A 138 21.20 -21.92 1.08
CA ARG A 138 21.75 -21.68 2.42
C ARG A 138 23.29 -21.65 2.47
N GLY A 139 23.99 -22.05 1.41
CA GLY A 139 25.43 -21.86 1.25
C GLY A 139 25.84 -20.39 1.15
N THR A 140 24.92 -19.53 0.75
CA THR A 140 25.15 -18.08 0.59
C THR A 140 24.58 -17.28 1.76
N TRP A 141 25.21 -16.15 2.08
CA TRP A 141 24.66 -15.20 3.06
C TRP A 141 23.23 -14.72 2.69
N THR A 142 23.02 -14.45 1.38
CA THR A 142 21.70 -14.02 0.89
C THR A 142 20.66 -15.10 1.07
N GLY A 143 21.00 -16.34 0.77
CA GLY A 143 20.06 -17.47 0.92
C GLY A 143 19.73 -17.77 2.38
N ARG A 144 20.70 -17.68 3.30
CA ARG A 144 20.41 -17.80 4.76
C ARG A 144 19.49 -16.70 5.26
N ARG A 145 19.72 -15.45 4.83
CA ARG A 145 18.80 -14.34 5.12
C ARG A 145 17.40 -14.59 4.57
N ASP A 146 17.31 -15.00 3.31
CA ASP A 146 16.03 -15.19 2.63
C ASP A 146 15.27 -16.37 3.24
N HIS A 147 15.95 -17.48 3.58
CA HIS A 147 15.34 -18.59 4.33
C HIS A 147 14.77 -18.13 5.69
N ALA A 148 15.55 -17.42 6.49
CA ALA A 148 15.09 -16.89 7.78
C ALA A 148 13.90 -15.94 7.63
N MET A 149 13.91 -15.11 6.59
CA MET A 149 12.83 -14.17 6.27
C MET A 149 11.56 -14.89 5.84
N LEU A 150 11.67 -15.88 4.95
CA LEU A 150 10.52 -16.66 4.46
C LEU A 150 9.90 -17.52 5.56
N LEU A 151 10.73 -18.16 6.38
CA LEU A 151 10.26 -18.95 7.53
C LEU A 151 9.48 -18.07 8.51
N LEU A 152 10.00 -16.88 8.85
CA LEU A 152 9.30 -15.93 9.71
C LEU A 152 7.97 -15.47 9.07
N ALA A 153 7.96 -15.20 7.77
CA ALA A 153 6.76 -14.79 7.05
C ALA A 153 5.69 -15.90 7.05
N ALA A 154 6.07 -17.12 6.75
CA ALA A 154 5.18 -18.29 6.72
C ALA A 154 4.53 -18.54 8.09
N GLN A 155 5.32 -18.51 9.16
CA GLN A 155 4.82 -18.75 10.50
C GLN A 155 3.91 -17.62 11.02
N THR A 156 4.23 -16.36 10.72
CA THR A 156 3.59 -15.19 11.38
C THR A 156 2.52 -14.51 10.56
N GLY A 157 2.46 -14.78 9.25
CA GLY A 157 1.57 -14.09 8.32
C GLY A 157 1.83 -12.58 8.23
N LEU A 158 3.06 -12.13 8.48
CA LEU A 158 3.44 -10.73 8.33
C LEU A 158 3.32 -10.28 6.87
N ARG A 159 2.78 -9.08 6.67
CA ARG A 159 2.78 -8.47 5.33
C ARG A 159 4.20 -8.18 4.89
N VAL A 160 4.45 -8.18 3.58
CA VAL A 160 5.79 -7.88 3.03
C VAL A 160 6.35 -6.56 3.59
N SER A 161 5.53 -5.52 3.70
CA SER A 161 5.95 -4.23 4.26
C SER A 161 6.23 -4.27 5.77
N GLU A 162 5.53 -5.11 6.52
CA GLU A 162 5.80 -5.36 7.94
C GLU A 162 7.11 -6.13 8.08
N LEU A 163 7.29 -7.20 7.29
CA LEU A 163 8.47 -8.05 7.28
C LEU A 163 9.75 -7.27 6.92
N THR A 164 9.73 -6.50 5.84
CA THR A 164 10.89 -5.69 5.41
C THR A 164 11.17 -4.52 6.35
N GLY A 165 10.17 -4.06 7.09
CA GLY A 165 10.30 -2.98 8.09
C GLY A 165 10.79 -3.44 9.46
N LEU A 166 10.89 -4.76 9.72
CA LEU A 166 11.35 -5.27 11.02
C LEU A 166 12.78 -4.84 11.30
N ARG A 167 13.03 -4.51 12.57
CA ARG A 167 14.36 -4.27 13.14
C ARG A 167 14.76 -5.39 14.06
N CYS A 168 16.03 -5.49 14.38
CA CYS A 168 16.49 -6.51 15.34
C CYS A 168 15.81 -6.38 16.71
N ALA A 169 15.53 -5.14 17.15
CA ALA A 169 14.80 -4.84 18.38
C ALA A 169 13.33 -5.34 18.39
N ASP A 170 12.76 -5.67 17.25
CA ASP A 170 11.40 -6.20 17.17
C ASP A 170 11.32 -7.70 17.45
N LEU A 171 12.47 -8.39 17.54
CA LEU A 171 12.57 -9.79 17.92
C LEU A 171 12.90 -9.97 19.40
N HIS A 172 12.13 -10.81 20.06
CA HIS A 172 12.43 -11.32 21.39
C HIS A 172 12.62 -12.84 21.32
N LEU A 173 13.85 -13.32 21.48
CA LEU A 173 14.20 -14.74 21.31
C LEU A 173 14.50 -15.48 22.61
N ALA A 174 14.30 -14.85 23.78
CA ALA A 174 14.39 -15.48 25.10
C ALA A 174 13.07 -16.20 25.46
N SER A 175 12.83 -16.42 26.73
CA SER A 175 11.55 -17.00 27.22
C SER A 175 10.37 -16.18 26.70
N GLY A 176 9.33 -16.85 26.17
CA GLY A 176 8.21 -16.18 25.50
C GLY A 176 8.57 -15.59 24.13
N ALA A 177 9.40 -16.31 23.37
CA ALA A 177 9.90 -15.86 22.06
C ALA A 177 8.79 -15.38 21.14
N HIS A 178 8.95 -14.17 20.61
CA HIS A 178 7.94 -13.51 19.75
C HIS A 178 8.56 -12.46 18.84
N VAL A 179 7.82 -12.09 17.79
CA VAL A 179 8.07 -10.90 16.99
C VAL A 179 7.00 -9.85 17.25
N SER A 180 7.41 -8.60 17.39
CA SER A 180 6.55 -7.44 17.55
C SER A 180 6.54 -6.63 16.26
N CYS A 181 5.38 -6.35 15.66
CA CYS A 181 5.30 -5.51 14.47
C CYS A 181 4.23 -4.43 14.59
N LEU A 182 4.44 -3.33 13.90
CA LEU A 182 3.48 -2.23 13.80
C LEU A 182 2.60 -2.45 12.56
N GLY A 183 1.37 -2.93 12.76
CA GLY A 183 0.42 -3.22 11.70
C GLY A 183 -0.39 -2.00 11.24
N LYS A 184 -1.40 -2.27 10.39
CA LYS A 184 -2.32 -1.25 9.89
C LYS A 184 -2.99 -0.48 11.03
N GLY A 185 -3.04 0.84 10.92
CA GLY A 185 -3.64 1.70 11.95
C GLY A 185 -2.74 1.94 13.17
N ARG A 186 -1.43 1.70 13.05
CA ARG A 186 -0.43 1.85 14.14
C ARG A 186 -0.71 0.95 15.35
N LYS A 187 -1.40 -0.16 15.15
CA LYS A 187 -1.62 -1.16 16.20
C LYS A 187 -0.42 -2.09 16.27
N ARG A 188 0.15 -2.22 17.47
CA ARG A 188 1.21 -3.20 17.72
C ARG A 188 0.61 -4.60 17.80
N ARG A 189 1.24 -5.56 17.11
CA ARG A 189 0.88 -6.97 17.14
C ARG A 189 2.09 -7.77 17.58
N ILE A 190 1.88 -8.70 18.50
CA ILE A 190 2.87 -9.65 18.97
C ILE A 190 2.47 -11.03 18.44
N THR A 191 3.40 -11.73 17.79
CA THR A 191 3.16 -13.09 17.28
C THR A 191 4.21 -14.03 17.88
N PRO A 192 3.79 -15.08 18.60
CA PRO A 192 4.71 -16.07 19.16
C PRO A 192 5.52 -16.79 18.07
N LEU A 193 6.72 -17.24 18.42
CA LEU A 193 7.62 -17.96 17.52
C LEU A 193 7.81 -19.40 17.99
N THR A 194 7.83 -20.35 17.03
CA THR A 194 8.15 -21.75 17.32
C THR A 194 9.64 -21.91 17.62
N THR A 195 10.00 -22.97 18.30
CA THR A 195 11.40 -23.30 18.64
C THR A 195 12.28 -23.40 17.39
N GLY A 196 11.77 -23.99 16.29
CA GLY A 196 12.50 -24.10 15.03
C GLY A 196 12.79 -22.71 14.41
N THR A 197 11.79 -21.83 14.38
CA THR A 197 11.99 -20.46 13.86
C THR A 197 12.96 -19.66 14.74
N VAL A 198 12.88 -19.83 16.07
CA VAL A 198 13.83 -19.19 17.00
C VAL A 198 15.27 -19.63 16.72
N ALA A 199 15.51 -20.91 16.47
CA ALA A 199 16.85 -21.43 16.17
C ALA A 199 17.42 -20.80 14.89
N VAL A 200 16.62 -20.74 13.81
CA VAL A 200 17.03 -20.13 12.53
C VAL A 200 17.30 -18.64 12.69
N LEU A 201 16.45 -17.92 13.41
CA LEU A 201 16.63 -16.48 13.62
C LEU A 201 17.83 -16.17 14.51
N ARG A 202 18.14 -17.01 15.52
CA ARG A 202 19.37 -16.89 16.34
C ARG A 202 20.62 -17.07 15.48
N ALA A 203 20.65 -18.10 14.64
CA ALA A 203 21.77 -18.35 13.73
C ALA A 203 21.96 -17.15 12.77
N TRP A 204 20.87 -16.65 12.21
CA TRP A 204 20.89 -15.46 11.35
C TRP A 204 21.42 -14.20 12.06
N LEU A 205 20.96 -13.94 13.29
CA LEU A 205 21.44 -12.79 14.08
C LEU A 205 22.91 -12.93 14.48
N ALA A 206 23.37 -14.12 14.80
CA ALA A 206 24.78 -14.39 15.13
C ALA A 206 25.70 -14.13 13.92
N GLU A 207 25.26 -14.49 12.70
CA GLU A 207 26.04 -14.27 11.48
C GLU A 207 26.14 -12.81 11.10
N ARG A 208 25.05 -12.05 11.19
CA ARG A 208 25.01 -10.67 10.73
C ARG A 208 25.57 -9.63 11.71
N GLY A 209 25.77 -10.03 12.97
CA GLY A 209 25.98 -9.10 14.10
C GLY A 209 24.68 -8.45 14.55
N VAL A 210 24.61 -8.01 15.79
CA VAL A 210 23.38 -7.48 16.39
C VAL A 210 23.53 -5.99 16.70
N ASN A 211 22.82 -5.17 15.92
CA ASN A 211 22.51 -3.79 16.29
C ASN A 211 20.98 -3.64 16.33
N ALA A 212 20.45 -3.26 17.49
CA ALA A 212 19.01 -3.18 17.75
C ALA A 212 18.23 -2.33 16.73
N THR A 213 18.83 -1.26 16.24
CA THR A 213 18.20 -0.30 15.32
C THR A 213 18.27 -0.67 13.85
N GLU A 214 19.08 -1.68 13.51
CA GLU A 214 19.25 -2.10 12.12
C GLU A 214 18.11 -2.96 11.59
N PRO A 215 17.88 -2.97 10.26
CA PRO A 215 16.88 -3.85 9.65
C PRO A 215 17.17 -5.31 9.98
N LEU A 216 16.15 -6.10 10.29
CA LEU A 216 16.30 -7.53 10.57
C LEU A 216 16.83 -8.30 9.36
N PHE A 217 16.33 -7.98 8.17
CA PHE A 217 16.71 -8.58 6.90
C PHE A 217 17.27 -7.52 5.95
N PRO A 218 18.54 -7.10 6.12
CA PRO A 218 19.13 -6.05 5.29
C PRO A 218 19.52 -6.54 3.90
N THR A 219 19.80 -5.59 3.01
CA THR A 219 20.62 -5.84 1.82
C THR A 219 22.09 -6.08 2.23
N ARG A 220 22.97 -6.56 1.31
CA ARG A 220 24.40 -6.65 1.61
C ARG A 220 25.05 -5.32 2.02
N ALA A 221 24.48 -4.20 1.57
CA ALA A 221 24.91 -2.85 1.96
C ALA A 221 24.23 -2.33 3.24
N GLY A 222 23.62 -3.20 4.07
CA GLY A 222 22.97 -2.80 5.35
C GLY A 222 21.62 -2.10 5.20
N ARG A 223 21.13 -1.83 3.99
CA ARG A 223 19.86 -1.09 3.77
C ARG A 223 18.65 -2.01 3.89
N VAL A 224 17.49 -1.41 4.19
CA VAL A 224 16.18 -2.09 4.18
C VAL A 224 15.91 -2.71 2.80
N LEU A 225 15.39 -3.94 2.77
CA LEU A 225 14.90 -4.57 1.54
C LEU A 225 13.66 -3.84 1.05
N SER A 226 13.60 -3.54 -0.25
CA SER A 226 12.38 -3.04 -0.86
C SER A 226 11.37 -4.17 -1.08
N ARG A 227 10.10 -3.82 -1.19
CA ARG A 227 9.04 -4.77 -1.54
C ARG A 227 9.34 -5.49 -2.86
N ASP A 228 9.74 -4.76 -3.90
CA ASP A 228 10.08 -5.32 -5.21
C ASP A 228 11.29 -6.28 -5.13
N ALA A 229 12.22 -6.03 -4.19
CA ALA A 229 13.34 -6.93 -3.97
C ALA A 229 12.89 -8.26 -3.35
N VAL A 230 11.86 -8.27 -2.51
CA VAL A 230 11.25 -9.49 -1.98
C VAL A 230 10.47 -10.19 -3.10
N GLU A 231 9.60 -9.49 -3.82
CA GLU A 231 8.82 -10.06 -4.92
C GLU A 231 9.70 -10.77 -5.96
N ARG A 232 10.80 -10.14 -6.39
CA ARG A 232 11.76 -10.77 -7.32
C ARG A 232 12.42 -12.03 -6.77
N ARG A 233 12.48 -12.23 -5.46
CA ARG A 233 13.00 -13.47 -4.85
C ARG A 233 11.98 -14.57 -4.82
N LEU A 234 10.70 -14.21 -4.71
CA LEU A 234 9.59 -15.15 -4.70
C LEU A 234 9.24 -15.65 -6.12
N SER A 235 9.67 -14.92 -7.16
CA SER A 235 9.40 -15.24 -8.57
C SER A 235 10.54 -16.04 -9.25
N LYS A 236 11.59 -16.39 -8.52
CA LYS A 236 12.71 -17.25 -8.96
C LYS A 236 12.49 -18.67 -8.52
#